data_1cb968203953709a6cd81668b612f134
#
_entry.id   1cb968203953709a6cd81668b612f134
#
_cell.length_a   1.000
_cell.length_b   1.000
_cell.length_c   1.000
_cell.angle_alpha   90.00
_cell.angle_beta   90.00
_cell.angle_gamma   90.00
#
_symmetry.space_group_name_H-M   'P 1'
#
loop_
_entity.id
_entity.type
_entity.pdbx_description
1 polymer ?
#
loop_
_entity_poly.entity_id
_entity_poly.type
_entity_poly.pdbx_seq_one_letter_code
_entity_poly.pdbx_strand_id
1 'polypeptide(L)'
;MSVILRDSNGDVKLVCKGAESSILPKCKKQNFTESGSSLSETTMEHINDFASRGLRTLAAATKTMDEVEFESFKRKFEKASQALDKREQRIRQVYDEVEDNLELIGAIGIEDKLQENVKETLVALGDAGIKVWVLTGDKKETAINISQSCGHFLPGMSLIDISGLRRTDTGRVMNEKLEQCAESKGMEDKILIVDGKTLLTVFGKNDLILKLRDLTKECRSVICCRMSPLQKAEIVNMIKTSDSNPVTAAVGDGANDVAMIQEAHVGLGIAGKEGNILDVFHY
;
A
#
# COMPACT_ATOMS: atom_id res chain seq x y z
N MET A 1 13.23 5.58 -2.98
CA MET A 1 13.78 5.94 -4.31
C MET A 1 14.79 7.05 -4.13
N SER A 2 15.99 6.87 -4.66
CA SER A 2 17.08 7.85 -4.51
C SER A 2 17.72 8.12 -5.84
N VAL A 3 18.15 9.35 -6.05
CA VAL A 3 18.81 9.82 -7.27
C VAL A 3 20.02 10.63 -6.87
N ILE A 4 21.15 10.36 -7.49
CA ILE A 4 22.36 11.21 -7.39
C ILE A 4 22.40 12.09 -8.64
N LEU A 5 22.53 13.37 -8.45
CA LEU A 5 22.59 14.36 -9.53
C LEU A 5 23.73 15.36 -9.26
N ARG A 6 24.25 15.93 -10.33
CA ARG A 6 25.17 17.07 -10.26
C ARG A 6 24.37 18.31 -10.63
N ASP A 7 24.35 19.29 -9.73
CA ASP A 7 23.63 20.53 -9.97
C ASP A 7 24.39 21.48 -10.93
N SER A 8 23.79 22.63 -11.23
CA SER A 8 24.37 23.63 -12.14
C SER A 8 25.66 24.26 -11.61
N ASN A 9 25.89 24.17 -10.31
CA ASN A 9 27.10 24.69 -9.65
C ASN A 9 28.23 23.66 -9.62
N GLY A 10 27.95 22.42 -10.04
CA GLY A 10 28.88 21.31 -10.01
C GLY A 10 28.80 20.47 -8.74
N ASP A 11 27.98 20.82 -7.77
CA ASP A 11 27.81 20.09 -6.51
C ASP A 11 27.08 18.75 -6.74
N VAL A 12 27.57 17.69 -6.13
CA VAL A 12 26.91 16.38 -6.16
C VAL A 12 25.90 16.28 -5.03
N LYS A 13 24.65 16.00 -5.39
CA LYS A 13 23.55 15.86 -4.43
C LYS A 13 22.87 14.50 -4.56
N LEU A 14 22.67 13.85 -3.44
CA LEU A 14 21.76 12.72 -3.29
C LEU A 14 20.40 13.25 -2.85
N VAL A 15 19.37 12.93 -3.61
CA VAL A 15 17.97 13.27 -3.28
C VAL A 15 17.20 11.97 -3.08
N CYS A 16 16.56 11.84 -1.93
CA CYS A 16 15.80 10.66 -1.53
C CYS A 16 14.34 11.00 -1.29
N LYS A 17 13.42 10.16 -1.76
CA LYS A 17 12.00 10.22 -1.40
C LYS A 17 11.48 8.82 -1.07
N GLY A 18 10.55 8.71 -0.12
CA GLY A 18 9.97 7.45 0.29
C GLY A 18 9.02 7.58 1.47
N ALA A 19 8.54 6.44 1.96
CA ALA A 19 7.73 6.41 3.17
C ALA A 19 8.50 7.01 4.35
N GLU A 20 7.80 7.68 5.25
CA GLU A 20 8.38 8.28 6.46
C GLU A 20 9.20 7.28 7.27
N SER A 21 8.71 6.04 7.39
CA SER A 21 9.39 4.95 8.10
C SER A 21 10.74 4.54 7.47
N SER A 22 10.95 4.87 6.19
CA SER A 22 12.20 4.57 5.48
C SER A 22 13.15 5.75 5.43
N ILE A 23 12.66 6.99 5.41
CA ILE A 23 13.47 8.20 5.23
C ILE A 23 13.89 8.79 6.59
N LEU A 24 12.95 8.96 7.53
CA LEU A 24 13.26 9.62 8.82
C LEU A 24 14.38 8.96 9.63
N PRO A 25 14.48 7.61 9.69
CA PRO A 25 15.58 6.97 10.42
C PRO A 25 16.98 7.24 9.83
N LYS A 26 17.05 7.62 8.54
CA LYS A 26 18.29 7.93 7.82
C LYS A 26 18.67 9.40 7.88
N CYS A 27 17.82 10.24 8.48
CA CYS A 27 18.05 11.67 8.61
C CYS A 27 18.85 12.04 9.87
N LYS A 28 19.59 13.14 9.80
CA LYS A 28 20.30 13.74 10.94
C LYS A 28 19.31 14.07 12.06
N LYS A 29 19.66 13.71 13.29
CA LYS A 29 18.77 13.90 14.46
C LYS A 29 18.63 15.35 14.95
N GLN A 30 19.39 16.30 14.41
CA GLN A 30 19.52 17.66 14.95
C GLN A 30 19.04 18.76 13.99
N ASN A 31 17.99 18.53 13.23
CA ASN A 31 17.39 19.61 12.46
C ASN A 31 16.23 20.22 13.26
N PHE A 32 16.44 21.42 13.81
CA PHE A 32 15.40 22.22 14.46
C PHE A 32 14.84 23.24 13.47
N THR A 33 13.55 23.51 13.57
CA THR A 33 12.89 24.61 12.87
C THR A 33 13.30 25.94 13.51
N GLU A 34 13.07 27.07 12.84
CA GLU A 34 13.27 28.42 13.41
C GLU A 34 12.46 28.63 14.70
N SER A 35 11.37 27.89 14.90
CA SER A 35 10.53 27.88 16.10
C SER A 35 11.05 26.97 17.23
N GLY A 36 12.19 26.27 17.04
CA GLY A 36 12.80 25.40 18.05
C GLY A 36 12.20 24.01 18.18
N SER A 37 11.20 23.64 17.38
CA SER A 37 10.67 22.28 17.30
C SER A 37 11.56 21.40 16.41
N SER A 38 11.57 20.09 16.67
CA SER A 38 12.27 19.14 15.80
C SER A 38 11.63 19.12 14.41
N LEU A 39 12.43 19.32 13.36
CA LEU A 39 11.94 19.25 11.97
C LEU A 39 11.29 17.88 11.67
N SER A 40 11.78 16.82 12.31
CA SER A 40 11.20 15.48 12.19
C SER A 40 9.79 15.40 12.77
N GLU A 41 9.55 15.99 13.94
CA GLU A 41 8.23 16.04 14.59
C GLU A 41 7.24 16.85 13.77
N THR A 42 7.63 18.06 13.36
CA THR A 42 6.80 18.91 12.49
C THR A 42 6.47 18.23 11.16
N THR A 43 7.46 17.54 10.56
CA THR A 43 7.22 16.78 9.32
C THR A 43 6.24 15.61 9.53
N MET A 44 6.32 14.92 10.68
CA MET A 44 5.35 13.87 11.01
C MET A 44 3.94 14.41 11.21
N GLU A 45 3.80 15.59 11.85
CA GLU A 45 2.50 16.27 11.98
C GLU A 45 1.91 16.59 10.61
N HIS A 46 2.71 17.15 9.68
CA HIS A 46 2.28 17.42 8.31
C HIS A 46 1.91 16.14 7.56
N ILE A 47 2.67 15.05 7.71
CA ILE A 47 2.35 13.75 7.09
C ILE A 47 1.00 13.23 7.61
N ASN A 48 0.73 13.35 8.91
CA ASN A 48 -0.53 12.92 9.49
C ASN A 48 -1.70 13.80 9.02
N ASP A 49 -1.50 15.12 8.94
CA ASP A 49 -2.51 16.04 8.39
C ASP A 49 -2.81 15.73 6.92
N PHE A 50 -1.81 15.56 6.07
CA PHE A 50 -1.99 15.17 4.67
C PHE A 50 -2.70 13.82 4.53
N ALA A 51 -2.30 12.83 5.33
CA ALA A 51 -2.95 11.51 5.33
C ALA A 51 -4.42 11.59 5.78
N SER A 52 -4.74 12.45 6.76
CA SER A 52 -6.14 12.67 7.21
C SER A 52 -7.03 13.29 6.12
N ARG A 53 -6.43 14.04 5.19
CA ARG A 53 -7.09 14.61 3.99
C ARG A 53 -7.14 13.64 2.81
N GLY A 54 -6.66 12.39 2.97
CA GLY A 54 -6.66 11.39 1.91
C GLY A 54 -5.51 11.48 0.92
N LEU A 55 -4.50 12.32 1.20
CA LEU A 55 -3.35 12.45 0.33
C LEU A 55 -2.38 11.27 0.53
N ARG A 56 -1.78 10.80 -0.55
CA ARG A 56 -0.62 9.90 -0.49
C ARG A 56 0.60 10.68 -0.01
N THR A 57 1.24 10.22 1.06
CA THR A 57 2.31 10.94 1.73
C THR A 57 3.68 10.33 1.47
N LEU A 58 4.67 11.18 1.22
CA LEU A 58 6.09 10.84 1.13
C LEU A 58 6.91 11.83 1.95
N ALA A 59 8.01 11.34 2.53
CA ALA A 59 9.07 12.19 3.06
C ALA A 59 10.16 12.39 2.00
N ALA A 60 10.76 13.56 1.97
CA ALA A 60 11.89 13.91 1.11
C ALA A 60 13.09 14.36 1.94
N ALA A 61 14.28 13.90 1.54
CA ALA A 61 15.54 14.27 2.18
C ALA A 61 16.65 14.38 1.13
N THR A 62 17.71 15.12 1.48
CA THR A 62 18.88 15.36 0.60
C THR A 62 20.17 15.18 1.36
N LYS A 63 21.25 15.03 0.62
CA LYS A 63 22.63 15.06 1.14
C LYS A 63 23.55 15.63 0.08
N THR A 64 24.34 16.63 0.42
CA THR A 64 25.44 17.08 -0.43
C THR A 64 26.64 16.15 -0.20
N MET A 65 27.23 15.66 -1.26
CA MET A 65 28.37 14.77 -1.26
C MET A 65 29.59 15.52 -1.84
N ASP A 66 30.74 15.37 -1.21
CA ASP A 66 31.96 15.84 -1.86
C ASP A 66 32.39 14.86 -2.98
N GLU A 67 33.35 15.28 -3.81
CA GLU A 67 33.80 14.47 -4.94
C GLU A 67 34.47 13.16 -4.48
N VAL A 68 35.12 13.16 -3.31
CA VAL A 68 35.77 11.96 -2.75
C VAL A 68 34.73 10.94 -2.32
N GLU A 69 33.66 11.38 -1.67
CA GLU A 69 32.55 10.53 -1.26
C GLU A 69 31.83 9.95 -2.47
N PHE A 70 31.57 10.76 -3.48
CA PHE A 70 30.93 10.32 -4.72
C PHE A 70 31.76 9.28 -5.47
N GLU A 71 33.05 9.51 -5.68
CA GLU A 71 33.92 8.56 -6.34
C GLU A 71 34.12 7.26 -5.52
N SER A 72 34.06 7.36 -4.18
CA SER A 72 34.06 6.17 -3.30
C SER A 72 32.78 5.35 -3.49
N PHE A 73 31.61 6.00 -3.50
CA PHE A 73 30.33 5.34 -3.77
C PHE A 73 30.35 4.65 -5.13
N LYS A 74 30.76 5.32 -6.20
CA LYS A 74 30.82 4.81 -7.56
C LYS A 74 31.65 3.54 -7.64
N ARG A 75 32.84 3.54 -7.07
CA ARG A 75 33.74 2.34 -7.02
C ARG A 75 33.09 1.17 -6.26
N LYS A 76 32.45 1.44 -5.11
CA LYS A 76 31.77 0.42 -4.32
C LYS A 76 30.58 -0.17 -5.09
N PHE A 77 29.82 0.67 -5.75
CA PHE A 77 28.67 0.28 -6.56
C PHE A 77 29.07 -0.56 -7.77
N GLU A 78 30.09 -0.15 -8.50
CA GLU A 78 30.64 -0.92 -9.62
C GLU A 78 31.10 -2.31 -9.17
N LYS A 79 31.86 -2.39 -8.07
CA LYS A 79 32.31 -3.67 -7.48
C LYS A 79 31.13 -4.55 -7.02
N ALA A 80 30.11 -3.97 -6.39
CA ALA A 80 28.92 -4.69 -5.96
C ALA A 80 28.10 -5.19 -7.16
N SER A 81 28.00 -4.38 -8.22
CA SER A 81 27.24 -4.72 -9.43
C SER A 81 27.87 -5.84 -10.25
N GLN A 82 29.18 -6.02 -10.16
CA GLN A 82 29.95 -7.09 -10.83
C GLN A 82 30.06 -8.37 -9.98
N ALA A 83 29.55 -8.38 -8.76
CA ALA A 83 29.66 -9.54 -7.89
C ALA A 83 28.83 -10.72 -8.42
N LEU A 84 29.42 -11.91 -8.46
CA LEU A 84 28.76 -13.14 -8.91
C LEU A 84 27.84 -13.74 -7.85
N ASP A 85 28.16 -13.53 -6.57
CA ASP A 85 27.37 -14.01 -5.45
C ASP A 85 26.77 -12.85 -4.65
N LYS A 86 25.56 -13.04 -4.13
CA LYS A 86 24.85 -12.08 -3.26
C LYS A 86 24.82 -10.64 -3.80
N ARG A 87 24.79 -10.49 -5.13
CA ARG A 87 24.86 -9.21 -5.82
C ARG A 87 23.85 -8.19 -5.28
N GLU A 88 22.60 -8.57 -5.16
CA GLU A 88 21.53 -7.68 -4.66
C GLU A 88 21.78 -7.23 -3.21
N GLN A 89 22.26 -8.14 -2.36
CA GLN A 89 22.57 -7.81 -0.97
C GLN A 89 23.74 -6.82 -0.88
N ARG A 90 24.79 -7.01 -1.70
CA ARG A 90 25.94 -6.10 -1.76
C ARG A 90 25.55 -4.71 -2.29
N ILE A 91 24.72 -4.66 -3.34
CA ILE A 91 24.20 -3.40 -3.87
C ILE A 91 23.35 -2.68 -2.81
N ARG A 92 22.48 -3.40 -2.09
CA ARG A 92 21.68 -2.83 -1.00
C ARG A 92 22.54 -2.24 0.11
N GLN A 93 23.62 -2.92 0.50
CA GLN A 93 24.58 -2.38 1.49
C GLN A 93 25.21 -1.07 1.03
N VAL A 94 25.61 -0.97 -0.24
CA VAL A 94 26.17 0.28 -0.80
C VAL A 94 25.14 1.40 -0.80
N TYR A 95 23.86 1.10 -1.08
CA TYR A 95 22.78 2.09 -0.99
C TYR A 95 22.56 2.54 0.45
N ASP A 96 22.51 1.61 1.41
CA ASP A 96 22.32 1.94 2.82
C ASP A 96 23.47 2.80 3.38
N GLU A 97 24.70 2.58 2.93
CA GLU A 97 25.86 3.41 3.31
C GLU A 97 25.76 4.85 2.80
N VAL A 98 25.31 5.06 1.57
CA VAL A 98 25.20 6.42 1.00
C VAL A 98 23.96 7.14 1.49
N GLU A 99 22.87 6.41 1.72
CA GLU A 99 21.60 6.93 2.23
C GLU A 99 21.62 7.12 3.77
N ASP A 100 22.70 7.64 4.31
CA ASP A 100 22.85 7.92 5.74
C ASP A 100 23.18 9.39 5.96
N ASN A 101 22.84 9.90 7.16
CA ASN A 101 23.05 11.31 7.54
C ASN A 101 22.39 12.30 6.56
N LEU A 102 21.17 11.99 6.11
CA LEU A 102 20.40 12.84 5.22
C LEU A 102 19.89 14.11 5.94
N GLU A 103 19.71 15.16 5.19
CA GLU A 103 19.02 16.38 5.63
C GLU A 103 17.56 16.28 5.21
N LEU A 104 16.66 16.29 6.20
CA LEU A 104 15.22 16.22 5.95
C LEU A 104 14.78 17.53 5.29
N ILE A 105 14.10 17.43 4.14
CA ILE A 105 13.50 18.57 3.43
C ILE A 105 12.08 18.82 3.94
N GLY A 106 11.28 17.74 4.09
CA GLY A 106 9.90 17.84 4.54
C GLY A 106 9.01 16.73 4.00
N ALA A 107 7.70 16.97 4.05
CA ALA A 107 6.66 16.07 3.58
C ALA A 107 6.09 16.51 2.23
N ILE A 108 5.69 15.53 1.43
CA ILE A 108 4.98 15.72 0.15
C ILE A 108 3.62 15.03 0.28
N GLY A 109 2.54 15.76 0.02
CA GLY A 109 1.20 15.22 -0.14
C GLY A 109 0.84 15.17 -1.63
N ILE A 110 0.43 14.01 -2.12
CA ILE A 110 0.04 13.81 -3.51
C ILE A 110 -1.45 13.46 -3.54
N GLU A 111 -2.24 14.23 -4.29
CA GLU A 111 -3.64 13.92 -4.53
C GLU A 111 -3.74 12.91 -5.67
N ASP A 112 -4.30 11.73 -5.37
CA ASP A 112 -4.66 10.74 -6.38
C ASP A 112 -6.01 11.14 -6.97
N LYS A 113 -6.00 11.73 -8.16
CA LYS A 113 -7.24 12.07 -8.86
C LYS A 113 -7.94 10.80 -9.32
N LEU A 114 -9.22 10.70 -8.97
CA LEU A 114 -10.07 9.64 -9.51
C LEU A 114 -10.25 9.83 -11.02
N GLN A 115 -10.28 8.73 -11.74
CA GLN A 115 -10.66 8.73 -13.15
C GLN A 115 -12.13 9.13 -13.29
N GLU A 116 -12.49 9.71 -14.43
CA GLU A 116 -13.88 10.06 -14.73
C GLU A 116 -14.79 8.82 -14.69
N ASN A 117 -16.01 8.99 -14.20
CA ASN A 117 -17.05 7.96 -14.10
C ASN A 117 -16.75 6.77 -13.17
N VAL A 118 -15.72 6.81 -12.32
CA VAL A 118 -15.44 5.72 -11.37
C VAL A 118 -16.60 5.51 -10.41
N LYS A 119 -17.15 6.58 -9.85
CA LYS A 119 -18.25 6.52 -8.89
C LYS A 119 -19.51 5.91 -9.52
N GLU A 120 -19.87 6.37 -10.70
CA GLU A 120 -21.03 5.89 -11.46
C GLU A 120 -20.85 4.40 -11.82
N THR A 121 -19.65 4.01 -12.20
CA THR A 121 -19.32 2.61 -12.52
C THR A 121 -19.44 1.72 -11.30
N LEU A 122 -18.91 2.13 -10.14
CA LEU A 122 -19.02 1.34 -8.90
C LEU A 122 -20.47 1.18 -8.43
N VAL A 123 -21.28 2.24 -8.56
CA VAL A 123 -22.72 2.15 -8.26
C VAL A 123 -23.40 1.17 -9.22
N ALA A 124 -23.19 1.29 -10.53
CA ALA A 124 -23.79 0.41 -11.53
C ALA A 124 -23.39 -1.08 -11.31
N LEU A 125 -22.13 -1.34 -10.96
CA LEU A 125 -21.68 -2.69 -10.60
C LEU A 125 -22.39 -3.22 -9.35
N GLY A 126 -22.54 -2.38 -8.33
CA GLY A 126 -23.28 -2.72 -7.12
C GLY A 126 -24.75 -3.03 -7.39
N ASP A 127 -25.40 -2.22 -8.23
CA ASP A 127 -26.81 -2.43 -8.65
C ASP A 127 -26.98 -3.70 -9.49
N ALA A 128 -25.95 -4.08 -10.25
CA ALA A 128 -25.89 -5.37 -10.95
C ALA A 128 -25.59 -6.58 -10.03
N GLY A 129 -25.46 -6.37 -8.72
CA GLY A 129 -25.14 -7.41 -7.75
C GLY A 129 -23.67 -7.85 -7.71
N ILE A 130 -22.79 -7.10 -8.34
CA ILE A 130 -21.35 -7.38 -8.35
C ILE A 130 -20.70 -6.77 -7.10
N LYS A 131 -20.09 -7.59 -6.27
CA LYS A 131 -19.34 -7.14 -5.11
C LYS A 131 -17.95 -6.66 -5.53
N VAL A 132 -17.66 -5.40 -5.28
CA VAL A 132 -16.35 -4.80 -5.58
C VAL A 132 -15.48 -4.79 -4.33
N TRP A 133 -14.23 -5.19 -4.47
CA TRP A 133 -13.22 -5.17 -3.42
C TRP A 133 -12.07 -4.27 -3.81
N VAL A 134 -11.53 -3.53 -2.85
CA VAL A 134 -10.32 -2.72 -3.01
C VAL A 134 -9.15 -3.42 -2.35
N LEU A 135 -8.14 -3.81 -3.15
CA LEU A 135 -6.92 -4.47 -2.68
C LEU A 135 -5.73 -3.53 -2.92
N THR A 136 -5.27 -2.86 -1.86
CA THR A 136 -4.24 -1.83 -1.97
C THR A 136 -3.05 -2.06 -1.04
N GLY A 137 -1.86 -1.59 -1.46
CA GLY A 137 -0.68 -1.48 -0.60
C GLY A 137 -0.70 -0.26 0.33
N ASP A 138 -1.63 0.67 0.13
CA ASP A 138 -1.73 1.92 0.86
C ASP A 138 -2.10 1.73 2.33
N LYS A 139 -1.90 2.79 3.12
CA LYS A 139 -2.31 2.84 4.53
C LYS A 139 -3.83 2.78 4.63
N LYS A 140 -4.32 2.29 5.77
CA LYS A 140 -5.75 2.15 6.06
C LYS A 140 -6.52 3.45 5.87
N GLU A 141 -5.99 4.54 6.40
CA GLU A 141 -6.61 5.87 6.35
C GLU A 141 -6.78 6.33 4.89
N THR A 142 -5.73 6.16 4.08
CA THR A 142 -5.74 6.48 2.64
C THR A 142 -6.75 5.62 1.89
N ALA A 143 -6.77 4.31 2.16
CA ALA A 143 -7.70 3.38 1.53
C ALA A 143 -9.18 3.71 1.85
N ILE A 144 -9.48 4.09 3.10
CA ILE A 144 -10.81 4.55 3.51
C ILE A 144 -11.20 5.81 2.75
N ASN A 145 -10.33 6.83 2.76
CA ASN A 145 -10.63 8.12 2.13
C ASN A 145 -10.86 7.98 0.61
N ILE A 146 -10.02 7.20 -0.08
CA ILE A 146 -10.21 6.91 -1.51
C ILE A 146 -11.53 6.17 -1.72
N SER A 147 -11.84 5.16 -0.90
CA SER A 147 -13.08 4.40 -1.00
C SER A 147 -14.32 5.25 -0.76
N GLN A 148 -14.25 6.24 0.13
CA GLN A 148 -15.33 7.22 0.33
C GLN A 148 -15.46 8.16 -0.88
N SER A 149 -14.36 8.67 -1.39
CA SER A 149 -14.34 9.60 -2.54
C SER A 149 -14.89 8.95 -3.81
N CYS A 150 -14.60 7.68 -4.05
CA CYS A 150 -15.10 6.95 -5.23
C CYS A 150 -16.49 6.31 -5.04
N GLY A 151 -17.13 6.48 -3.87
CA GLY A 151 -18.45 5.92 -3.62
C GLY A 151 -18.48 4.42 -3.33
N HIS A 152 -17.35 3.79 -3.06
CA HIS A 152 -17.24 2.41 -2.64
C HIS A 152 -17.62 2.23 -1.15
N PHE A 153 -17.31 3.23 -0.33
CA PHE A 153 -17.73 3.35 1.07
C PHE A 153 -18.71 4.52 1.19
N LEU A 154 -20.00 4.22 1.29
CA LEU A 154 -21.07 5.23 1.33
C LEU A 154 -21.35 5.70 2.76
N PRO A 155 -21.84 6.94 2.96
CA PRO A 155 -22.37 7.39 4.22
C PRO A 155 -23.53 6.48 4.69
N GLY A 156 -23.51 6.10 5.98
CA GLY A 156 -24.52 5.19 6.55
C GLY A 156 -24.16 3.71 6.48
N MET A 157 -23.08 3.33 5.83
CA MET A 157 -22.55 1.96 5.92
C MET A 157 -21.90 1.71 7.29
N SER A 158 -22.17 0.55 7.88
CA SER A 158 -21.53 0.11 9.11
C SER A 158 -20.12 -0.44 8.82
N LEU A 159 -19.14 0.04 9.59
CA LEU A 159 -17.75 -0.35 9.43
C LEU A 159 -17.40 -1.55 10.32
N ILE A 160 -17.01 -2.64 9.70
CA ILE A 160 -16.40 -3.80 10.37
C ILE A 160 -14.90 -3.73 10.19
N ASP A 161 -14.20 -3.39 11.27
CA ASP A 161 -12.75 -3.26 11.26
C ASP A 161 -12.09 -4.46 11.96
N ILE A 162 -11.31 -5.23 11.20
CA ILE A 162 -10.48 -6.32 11.69
C ILE A 162 -8.99 -6.10 11.34
N SER A 163 -8.57 -4.84 11.16
CA SER A 163 -7.18 -4.49 10.89
C SER A 163 -6.32 -4.41 12.15
N GLY A 164 -5.01 -4.67 12.04
CA GLY A 164 -4.04 -4.52 13.12
C GLY A 164 -4.17 -5.55 14.25
N LEU A 165 -4.91 -6.64 14.05
CA LEU A 165 -5.15 -7.63 15.09
C LEU A 165 -3.87 -8.41 15.44
N ARG A 166 -3.74 -8.74 16.73
CA ARG A 166 -2.72 -9.68 17.20
C ARG A 166 -3.13 -11.09 16.80
N ARG A 167 -2.14 -11.94 16.50
CA ARG A 167 -2.36 -13.33 16.11
C ARG A 167 -3.21 -14.12 17.13
N THR A 168 -3.10 -13.81 18.41
CA THR A 168 -3.87 -14.43 19.50
C THR A 168 -5.33 -14.03 19.52
N ASP A 169 -5.65 -12.81 19.07
CA ASP A 169 -6.97 -12.21 19.22
C ASP A 169 -7.82 -12.33 17.94
N THR A 170 -7.17 -12.60 16.79
CA THR A 170 -7.82 -12.59 15.48
C THR A 170 -9.08 -13.47 15.44
N GLY A 171 -9.00 -14.71 15.91
CA GLY A 171 -10.13 -15.64 15.89
C GLY A 171 -11.31 -15.20 16.78
N ARG A 172 -11.02 -14.66 17.97
CA ARG A 172 -12.02 -14.15 18.90
C ARG A 172 -12.73 -12.92 18.31
N VAL A 173 -11.96 -11.94 17.84
CA VAL A 173 -12.51 -10.70 17.26
C VAL A 173 -13.36 -11.01 16.03
N MET A 174 -12.93 -11.93 15.17
CA MET A 174 -13.74 -12.32 13.99
C MET A 174 -15.07 -12.98 14.39
N ASN A 175 -15.10 -13.79 15.46
CA ASN A 175 -16.36 -14.35 15.96
C ASN A 175 -17.28 -13.25 16.50
N GLU A 176 -16.76 -12.33 17.32
CA GLU A 176 -17.53 -11.19 17.83
C GLU A 176 -18.13 -10.35 16.69
N LYS A 177 -17.36 -10.15 15.61
CA LYS A 177 -17.85 -9.43 14.44
C LYS A 177 -18.91 -10.20 13.66
N LEU A 178 -18.80 -11.51 13.54
CA LEU A 178 -19.83 -12.36 12.93
C LEU A 178 -21.14 -12.32 13.74
N GLU A 179 -21.07 -12.41 15.07
CA GLU A 179 -22.24 -12.29 15.95
C GLU A 179 -22.91 -10.91 15.78
N GLN A 180 -22.14 -9.82 15.79
CA GLN A 180 -22.66 -8.47 15.52
C GLN A 180 -23.32 -8.34 14.15
N CYS A 181 -22.76 -8.98 13.12
CA CYS A 181 -23.37 -9.01 11.79
C CYS A 181 -24.71 -9.75 11.79
N ALA A 182 -24.80 -10.87 12.51
CA ALA A 182 -26.03 -11.66 12.60
C ALA A 182 -27.15 -10.88 13.31
N GLU A 183 -26.83 -10.15 14.37
CA GLU A 183 -27.79 -9.31 15.11
C GLU A 183 -28.32 -8.13 14.29
N SER A 184 -27.47 -7.54 13.42
CA SER A 184 -27.82 -6.38 12.57
C SER A 184 -28.16 -6.79 11.13
N LYS A 185 -28.56 -8.04 10.88
CA LYS A 185 -28.85 -8.55 9.54
C LYS A 185 -29.99 -7.78 8.87
N GLY A 186 -29.69 -7.21 7.69
CA GLY A 186 -30.67 -6.49 6.87
C GLY A 186 -31.00 -5.06 7.34
N MET A 187 -30.36 -4.54 8.41
CA MET A 187 -30.60 -3.18 8.88
C MET A 187 -29.81 -2.13 8.08
N GLU A 188 -28.58 -2.44 7.69
CA GLU A 188 -27.69 -1.51 7.01
C GLU A 188 -26.64 -2.26 6.17
N ASP A 189 -26.15 -1.58 5.12
CA ASP A 189 -25.03 -2.08 4.35
C ASP A 189 -23.74 -2.03 5.18
N LYS A 190 -22.90 -3.04 5.05
CA LYS A 190 -21.67 -3.19 5.82
C LYS A 190 -20.45 -3.14 4.90
N ILE A 191 -19.36 -2.55 5.40
CA ILE A 191 -18.05 -2.58 4.77
C ILE A 191 -17.03 -3.21 5.71
N LEU A 192 -16.24 -4.16 5.19
CA LEU A 192 -15.16 -4.81 5.94
C LEU A 192 -13.82 -4.15 5.62
N ILE A 193 -13.03 -3.89 6.66
CA ILE A 193 -11.63 -3.48 6.51
C ILE A 193 -10.72 -4.51 7.16
N VAL A 194 -9.70 -4.93 6.41
CA VAL A 194 -8.65 -5.83 6.88
C VAL A 194 -7.29 -5.37 6.36
N ASP A 195 -6.22 -5.61 7.12
CA ASP A 195 -4.85 -5.30 6.68
C ASP A 195 -4.02 -6.54 6.40
N GLY A 196 -2.93 -6.36 5.64
CA GLY A 196 -2.01 -7.43 5.27
C GLY A 196 -1.41 -8.16 6.47
N LYS A 197 -1.22 -7.50 7.61
CA LYS A 197 -0.72 -8.13 8.84
C LYS A 197 -1.72 -9.12 9.44
N THR A 198 -2.98 -8.76 9.49
CA THR A 198 -4.06 -9.65 9.94
C THR A 198 -4.25 -10.81 8.96
N LEU A 199 -4.18 -10.53 7.65
CA LEU A 199 -4.28 -11.56 6.60
C LEU A 199 -3.18 -12.62 6.70
N LEU A 200 -1.94 -12.29 7.06
CA LEU A 200 -0.89 -13.27 7.32
C LEU A 200 -1.30 -14.30 8.40
N THR A 201 -2.05 -13.84 9.41
CA THR A 201 -2.57 -14.74 10.45
C THR A 201 -3.74 -15.57 9.95
N VAL A 202 -4.61 -14.96 9.16
CA VAL A 202 -5.82 -15.62 8.61
C VAL A 202 -5.42 -16.75 7.65
N PHE A 203 -4.55 -16.47 6.68
CA PHE A 203 -4.12 -17.48 5.69
C PHE A 203 -3.30 -18.62 6.30
N GLY A 204 -2.76 -18.45 7.51
CA GLY A 204 -2.08 -19.51 8.24
C GLY A 204 -3.03 -20.55 8.89
N LYS A 205 -4.36 -20.36 8.84
CA LYS A 205 -5.34 -21.23 9.53
C LYS A 205 -6.65 -21.33 8.76
N ASN A 206 -7.04 -22.55 8.39
CA ASN A 206 -8.27 -22.79 7.63
C ASN A 206 -9.54 -22.31 8.31
N ASP A 207 -9.65 -22.43 9.65
CA ASP A 207 -10.79 -21.95 10.40
C ASP A 207 -10.96 -20.40 10.32
N LEU A 208 -9.86 -19.66 10.26
CA LEU A 208 -9.90 -18.21 10.10
C LEU A 208 -10.24 -17.80 8.66
N ILE A 209 -9.81 -18.58 7.67
CA ILE A 209 -10.21 -18.37 6.26
C ILE A 209 -11.73 -18.50 6.12
N LEU A 210 -12.32 -19.53 6.71
CA LEU A 210 -13.78 -19.73 6.68
C LEU A 210 -14.51 -18.56 7.35
N LYS A 211 -14.05 -18.11 8.51
CA LYS A 211 -14.62 -16.94 9.21
C LYS A 211 -14.49 -15.65 8.38
N LEU A 212 -13.36 -15.45 7.71
CA LEU A 212 -13.21 -14.30 6.82
C LEU A 212 -14.19 -14.38 5.64
N ARG A 213 -14.33 -15.54 5.01
CA ARG A 213 -15.34 -15.76 3.95
C ARG A 213 -16.75 -15.43 4.44
N ASP A 214 -17.12 -15.86 5.64
CA ASP A 214 -18.45 -15.60 6.20
C ASP A 214 -18.65 -14.10 6.48
N LEU A 215 -17.65 -13.40 7.05
CA LEU A 215 -17.70 -11.94 7.21
C LEU A 215 -17.88 -11.21 5.88
N THR A 216 -17.18 -11.65 4.82
CA THR A 216 -17.29 -11.01 3.50
C THR A 216 -18.65 -11.23 2.84
N LYS A 217 -19.35 -12.33 3.15
CA LYS A 217 -20.73 -12.55 2.67
C LYS A 217 -21.70 -11.53 3.23
N GLU A 218 -21.52 -11.14 4.49
CA GLU A 218 -22.37 -10.16 5.19
C GLU A 218 -22.07 -8.70 4.77
N CYS A 219 -20.96 -8.46 4.03
CA CYS A 219 -20.54 -7.15 3.62
C CYS A 219 -20.89 -6.88 2.15
N ARG A 220 -21.30 -5.64 1.86
CA ARG A 220 -21.47 -5.12 0.50
C ARG A 220 -20.13 -4.90 -0.18
N SER A 221 -19.15 -4.40 0.57
CA SER A 221 -17.84 -4.02 0.08
C SER A 221 -16.72 -4.47 1.04
N VAL A 222 -15.52 -4.66 0.52
CA VAL A 222 -14.33 -5.02 1.32
C VAL A 222 -13.14 -4.15 0.91
N ILE A 223 -12.41 -3.64 1.90
CA ILE A 223 -11.15 -2.92 1.73
C ILE A 223 -10.03 -3.71 2.38
N CYS A 224 -9.07 -4.15 1.57
CA CYS A 224 -7.84 -4.78 2.05
C CYS A 224 -6.68 -3.80 1.86
N CYS A 225 -6.08 -3.35 2.97
CA CYS A 225 -5.01 -2.34 2.97
C CYS A 225 -3.65 -2.93 3.37
N ARG A 226 -2.56 -2.21 3.08
CA ARG A 226 -1.17 -2.63 3.39
C ARG A 226 -0.84 -4.05 2.89
N MET A 227 -1.32 -4.40 1.72
CA MET A 227 -1.13 -5.72 1.13
C MET A 227 0.18 -5.82 0.35
N SER A 228 0.79 -6.99 0.40
CA SER A 228 1.81 -7.39 -0.57
C SER A 228 1.18 -7.93 -1.86
N PRO A 229 1.92 -7.97 -2.99
CA PRO A 229 1.42 -8.54 -4.25
C PRO A 229 0.89 -9.97 -4.10
N LEU A 230 1.58 -10.81 -3.34
CA LEU A 230 1.17 -12.20 -3.10
C LEU A 230 -0.16 -12.28 -2.34
N GLN A 231 -0.36 -11.44 -1.32
CA GLN A 231 -1.60 -11.42 -0.56
C GLN A 231 -2.81 -11.00 -1.41
N LYS A 232 -2.63 -10.14 -2.41
CA LYS A 232 -3.69 -9.80 -3.36
C LYS A 232 -4.15 -11.04 -4.13
N ALA A 233 -3.23 -11.86 -4.62
CA ALA A 233 -3.55 -13.12 -5.28
C ALA A 233 -4.21 -14.13 -4.32
N GLU A 234 -3.73 -14.24 -3.07
CA GLU A 234 -4.32 -15.13 -2.06
C GLU A 234 -5.79 -14.75 -1.74
N ILE A 235 -6.13 -13.46 -1.71
CA ILE A 235 -7.53 -13.01 -1.55
C ILE A 235 -8.39 -13.47 -2.74
N VAL A 236 -7.92 -13.27 -3.96
CA VAL A 236 -8.65 -13.70 -5.16
C VAL A 236 -8.86 -15.21 -5.13
N ASN A 237 -7.82 -15.99 -4.83
CA ASN A 237 -7.90 -17.44 -4.71
C ASN A 237 -8.88 -17.85 -3.60
N MET A 238 -8.84 -17.22 -2.45
CA MET A 238 -9.74 -17.48 -1.34
C MET A 238 -11.22 -17.35 -1.74
N ILE A 239 -11.57 -16.33 -2.52
CA ILE A 239 -12.94 -16.11 -2.99
C ILE A 239 -13.28 -17.05 -4.12
N LYS A 240 -12.40 -17.20 -5.12
CA LYS A 240 -12.56 -18.10 -6.26
C LYS A 240 -12.85 -19.55 -5.83
N THR A 241 -12.17 -20.04 -4.79
CA THR A 241 -12.30 -21.39 -4.25
C THR A 241 -13.33 -21.51 -3.11
N SER A 242 -14.20 -20.51 -2.91
CA SER A 242 -15.26 -20.59 -1.92
C SER A 242 -16.39 -21.53 -2.38
N ASP A 243 -17.22 -22.00 -1.44
CA ASP A 243 -18.32 -22.93 -1.73
C ASP A 243 -19.32 -22.42 -2.77
N SER A 244 -19.50 -21.09 -2.85
CA SER A 244 -20.33 -20.43 -3.86
C SER A 244 -19.69 -20.39 -5.25
N ASN A 245 -18.39 -20.71 -5.36
CA ASN A 245 -17.60 -20.71 -6.59
C ASN A 245 -17.90 -19.53 -7.52
N PRO A 246 -17.77 -18.28 -7.02
CA PRO A 246 -18.14 -17.11 -7.81
C PRO A 246 -17.13 -16.86 -8.94
N VAL A 247 -17.62 -16.32 -10.05
CA VAL A 247 -16.74 -15.80 -11.10
C VAL A 247 -16.05 -14.55 -10.57
N THR A 248 -14.72 -14.55 -10.59
CA THR A 248 -13.89 -13.44 -10.11
C THR A 248 -13.27 -12.67 -11.26
N ALA A 249 -13.27 -11.34 -11.16
CA ALA A 249 -12.51 -10.46 -12.03
C ALA A 249 -11.50 -9.68 -11.20
N ALA A 250 -10.31 -9.44 -11.75
CA ALA A 250 -9.29 -8.60 -11.13
C ALA A 250 -8.81 -7.54 -12.12
N VAL A 251 -8.70 -6.30 -11.64
CA VAL A 251 -8.26 -5.14 -12.42
C VAL A 251 -7.06 -4.52 -11.73
N GLY A 252 -6.00 -4.23 -12.47
CA GLY A 252 -4.80 -3.60 -11.94
C GLY A 252 -3.97 -2.93 -13.02
N ASP A 253 -3.07 -2.04 -12.61
CA ASP A 253 -2.24 -1.21 -13.51
C ASP A 253 -0.74 -1.34 -13.25
N GLY A 254 -0.35 -2.05 -12.19
CA GLY A 254 1.04 -2.15 -11.73
C GLY A 254 1.60 -3.58 -11.70
N ALA A 255 2.92 -3.68 -11.68
CA ALA A 255 3.63 -4.95 -11.50
C ALA A 255 3.21 -5.68 -10.20
N ASN A 256 2.72 -4.94 -9.20
CA ASN A 256 2.22 -5.47 -7.95
C ASN A 256 0.88 -6.21 -8.09
N ASP A 257 0.18 -6.05 -9.21
CA ASP A 257 -1.14 -6.61 -9.46
C ASP A 257 -1.11 -7.83 -10.38
N VAL A 258 0.02 -8.12 -11.01
CA VAL A 258 0.15 -9.22 -11.99
C VAL A 258 -0.30 -10.56 -11.41
N ALA A 259 0.17 -10.91 -10.21
CA ALA A 259 -0.21 -12.18 -9.57
C ALA A 259 -1.70 -12.25 -9.27
N MET A 260 -2.32 -11.15 -8.84
CA MET A 260 -3.74 -11.03 -8.58
C MET A 260 -4.56 -11.20 -9.88
N ILE A 261 -4.12 -10.53 -10.95
CA ILE A 261 -4.78 -10.57 -12.25
C ILE A 261 -4.74 -11.98 -12.85
N GLN A 262 -3.58 -12.65 -12.76
CA GLN A 262 -3.41 -14.03 -13.23
C GLN A 262 -4.24 -15.06 -12.43
N GLU A 263 -4.48 -14.79 -11.14
CA GLU A 263 -5.25 -15.69 -10.28
C GLU A 263 -6.75 -15.64 -10.58
N ALA A 264 -7.29 -14.52 -11.04
CA ALA A 264 -8.72 -14.33 -11.28
C ALA A 264 -9.21 -15.15 -12.51
N HIS A 265 -10.53 -15.38 -12.62
CA HIS A 265 -11.12 -15.94 -13.84
C HIS A 265 -11.06 -14.97 -15.01
N VAL A 266 -11.19 -13.67 -14.73
CA VAL A 266 -11.04 -12.60 -15.72
C VAL A 266 -10.01 -11.62 -15.20
N GLY A 267 -8.88 -11.49 -15.87
CA GLY A 267 -7.82 -10.54 -15.55
C GLY A 267 -7.83 -9.34 -16.50
N LEU A 268 -7.84 -8.13 -15.97
CA LEU A 268 -7.83 -6.88 -16.72
C LEU A 268 -6.61 -6.05 -16.31
N GLY A 269 -5.66 -5.87 -17.21
CA GLY A 269 -4.53 -4.96 -17.03
C GLY A 269 -4.83 -3.61 -17.66
N ILE A 270 -4.60 -2.52 -16.91
CA ILE A 270 -4.69 -1.17 -17.43
C ILE A 270 -3.29 -0.75 -17.89
N ALA A 271 -3.16 -0.36 -19.16
CA ALA A 271 -1.89 0.12 -19.70
C ALA A 271 -1.51 1.46 -19.04
N GLY A 272 -0.47 1.42 -18.21
CA GLY A 272 0.11 2.60 -17.59
C GLY A 272 1.21 3.23 -18.46
N LYS A 273 1.63 4.45 -18.13
CA LYS A 273 2.77 5.13 -18.78
C LYS A 273 4.13 4.49 -18.44
N GLU A 274 4.19 3.59 -17.48
CA GLU A 274 5.43 3.02 -16.92
C GLU A 274 5.82 1.63 -17.49
N GLY A 275 5.20 1.18 -18.55
CA GLY A 275 5.60 -0.05 -19.24
C GLY A 275 4.44 -0.86 -19.80
N ASN A 276 4.70 -1.58 -20.90
CA ASN A 276 3.76 -2.50 -21.51
C ASN A 276 3.67 -3.81 -20.70
N ILE A 277 2.88 -3.82 -19.66
CA ILE A 277 2.55 -5.06 -18.89
C ILE A 277 1.48 -5.89 -19.63
N LEU A 278 0.97 -5.38 -20.75
CA LEU A 278 -0.12 -5.99 -21.53
C LEU A 278 0.18 -7.34 -22.18
N ASP A 279 1.43 -7.76 -22.26
CA ASP A 279 1.82 -9.00 -22.96
C ASP A 279 1.60 -10.29 -22.14
N VAL A 280 1.00 -10.23 -20.94
CA VAL A 280 0.93 -11.38 -20.02
C VAL A 280 -0.47 -11.99 -19.88
N PHE A 281 -1.49 -11.42 -20.54
CA PHE A 281 -2.86 -11.91 -20.37
C PHE A 281 -3.24 -12.93 -21.44
N HIS A 282 -3.07 -14.22 -21.10
CA HIS A 282 -3.74 -15.32 -21.79
C HIS A 282 -5.06 -15.65 -21.09
N TYR A 283 -6.11 -15.79 -21.92
CA TYR A 283 -7.47 -16.23 -21.55
C TYR A 283 -7.47 -17.62 -20.92
#